data_4d9c48f930456bc7c206a826581d7a66
#
_entry.id   4d9c48f930456bc7c206a826581d7a66
#
_cell.length_a   1.000
_cell.length_b   1.000
_cell.length_c   1.000
_cell.angle_alpha   90.00
_cell.angle_beta   90.00
_cell.angle_gamma   90.00
#
_symmetry.space_group_name_H-M   'P 1'
#
loop_
_entity.id
_entity.type
_entity.pdbx_description
1 polymer ?
#
loop_
_entity_poly.entity_id
_entity_poly.type
_entity_poly.pdbx_seq_one_letter_code
_entity_poly.pdbx_strand_id
1 'polypeptide(L)'
;MQVVVVKHFVNTSLMVIAFYIDEMNFRGVANSTFLYSKYNEVVLKNKSLIFYNKSNANNKNVVIKKFKKKFKTIGVNNFSAIEQYLYKYKIKYIYTQKGGKKDTWVSNKIKTLVHYVYPQKLSEIHGYKYVCVSSWLGSQFTNNKIPILPYILELKKTHKNLRKKLKIKKNQIVIGCHGGESSFDLKFAQDTLKNLVRKKTNITFVFLNINKFCKHRRIIFLKGTSNETFKRLFLNTCDAMIYGRSLGESFGMACGEFASLNKLIISYKYNRHRSHIDYLSKTRYIEYYSKKSLFNILNNFNKNDKLLSNKKNNYLLCQPKAVMQIFKKVFLNDKSHVKISIVDYFVNYAGFIKMNYYYVRHKIYNQYYKFFESKFS
;
A
#
# COMPACT_ATOMS: atom_id res chain seq x y z
N MET A 1 55.29 18.70 21.58
CA MET A 1 54.49 19.17 20.47
C MET A 1 53.13 18.47 20.56
N GLN A 2 52.14 19.11 21.20
CA GLN A 2 50.79 18.54 21.32
C GLN A 2 50.00 18.87 20.06
N VAL A 3 49.55 17.86 19.34
CA VAL A 3 48.68 18.03 18.17
C VAL A 3 47.25 18.23 18.68
N VAL A 4 46.75 19.46 18.61
CA VAL A 4 45.34 19.78 18.89
C VAL A 4 44.51 19.36 17.70
N VAL A 5 43.78 18.24 17.81
CA VAL A 5 42.81 17.81 16.83
C VAL A 5 41.54 18.66 16.99
N VAL A 6 41.42 19.71 16.19
CA VAL A 6 40.21 20.52 16.11
C VAL A 6 39.13 19.67 15.37
N LYS A 7 38.21 19.07 16.13
CA LYS A 7 36.99 18.47 15.57
C LYS A 7 36.13 19.58 15.00
N HIS A 8 36.16 19.77 13.72
CA HIS A 8 35.17 20.57 12.99
C HIS A 8 33.80 19.95 13.19
N PHE A 9 33.01 20.44 14.13
CA PHE A 9 31.56 20.21 14.18
C PHE A 9 30.96 20.95 12.98
N VAL A 10 30.77 20.24 11.88
CA VAL A 10 29.88 20.71 10.80
C VAL A 10 28.48 20.79 11.40
N ASN A 11 28.08 22.00 11.75
CA ASN A 11 26.72 22.28 12.21
C ASN A 11 25.76 22.15 11.04
N THR A 12 25.46 20.90 10.65
CA THR A 12 24.46 20.60 9.61
C THR A 12 23.10 20.92 10.20
N SER A 13 22.62 22.15 9.92
CA SER A 13 21.26 22.53 10.26
C SER A 13 20.28 21.46 9.77
N LEU A 14 19.52 20.87 10.70
CA LEU A 14 18.56 19.80 10.40
C LEU A 14 17.61 20.25 9.29
N MET A 15 17.63 19.53 8.16
CA MET A 15 16.74 19.82 7.04
C MET A 15 15.29 19.57 7.45
N VAL A 16 14.40 20.52 7.16
CA VAL A 16 12.95 20.38 7.39
C VAL A 16 12.24 19.99 6.10
N ILE A 17 11.54 18.88 6.13
CA ILE A 17 10.66 18.43 5.03
C ILE A 17 9.21 18.50 5.52
N ALA A 18 8.38 19.23 4.79
CA ALA A 18 6.93 19.24 4.98
C ALA A 18 6.30 18.04 4.26
N PHE A 19 5.46 17.30 4.93
CA PHE A 19 4.69 16.18 4.37
C PHE A 19 3.21 16.57 4.31
N TYR A 20 2.66 16.65 3.10
CA TYR A 20 1.25 16.97 2.91
C TYR A 20 0.42 15.71 2.73
N ILE A 21 -0.74 15.69 3.38
CA ILE A 21 -1.72 14.60 3.34
C ILE A 21 -3.11 15.21 3.11
N ASP A 22 -3.78 14.84 2.03
CA ASP A 22 -5.14 15.32 1.80
C ASP A 22 -6.17 14.62 2.70
N GLU A 23 -6.05 13.29 2.86
CA GLU A 23 -6.96 12.48 3.66
C GLU A 23 -6.26 11.76 4.82
N MET A 24 -6.54 12.15 6.05
CA MET A 24 -6.08 11.49 7.27
C MET A 24 -6.97 10.31 7.64
N ASN A 25 -6.84 9.17 6.93
CA ASN A 25 -7.66 7.98 7.13
C ASN A 25 -6.84 6.68 7.25
N PHE A 26 -7.49 5.50 7.27
CA PHE A 26 -6.81 4.21 7.39
C PHE A 26 -6.23 3.67 6.07
N ARG A 27 -6.31 4.43 4.97
CA ARG A 27 -5.80 3.99 3.66
C ARG A 27 -4.27 4.09 3.58
N GLY A 28 -3.71 3.49 2.52
CA GLY A 28 -2.28 3.35 2.31
C GLY A 28 -1.49 4.67 2.30
N VAL A 29 -2.04 5.74 1.70
CA VAL A 29 -1.36 7.04 1.60
C VAL A 29 -1.07 7.64 2.97
N ALA A 30 -2.05 7.72 3.87
CA ALA A 30 -1.84 8.26 5.20
C ALA A 30 -0.84 7.40 6.01
N ASN A 31 -0.97 6.07 5.96
CA ASN A 31 -0.05 5.18 6.65
C ASN A 31 1.39 5.26 6.09
N SER A 32 1.55 5.29 4.77
CA SER A 32 2.88 5.40 4.16
C SER A 32 3.52 6.77 4.45
N THR A 33 2.75 7.86 4.40
CA THR A 33 3.28 9.20 4.76
C THR A 33 3.71 9.24 6.22
N PHE A 34 2.97 8.61 7.14
CA PHE A 34 3.41 8.47 8.53
C PHE A 34 4.76 7.76 8.64
N LEU A 35 4.95 6.67 7.90
CA LEU A 35 6.21 5.91 7.91
C LEU A 35 7.35 6.70 7.27
N TYR A 36 7.14 7.36 6.13
CA TYR A 36 8.16 8.24 5.54
C TYR A 36 8.55 9.36 6.49
N SER A 37 7.60 10.03 7.12
CA SER A 37 7.88 11.09 8.10
C SER A 37 8.68 10.56 9.31
N LYS A 38 8.28 9.38 9.83
CA LYS A 38 8.97 8.73 10.94
C LYS A 38 10.44 8.40 10.60
N TYR A 39 10.64 7.80 9.43
CA TYR A 39 11.98 7.36 9.04
C TYR A 39 12.82 8.45 8.40
N ASN A 40 12.23 9.55 7.93
CA ASN A 40 12.95 10.78 7.64
C ASN A 40 13.66 11.32 8.90
N GLU A 41 13.03 11.22 10.08
CA GLU A 41 13.67 11.61 11.35
C GLU A 41 14.65 10.54 11.85
N VAL A 42 14.24 9.27 11.85
CA VAL A 42 15.03 8.18 12.46
C VAL A 42 16.27 7.83 11.63
N VAL A 43 16.13 7.73 10.30
CA VAL A 43 17.17 7.25 9.37
C VAL A 43 17.94 8.40 8.76
N LEU A 44 17.25 9.42 8.26
CA LEU A 44 17.90 10.53 7.56
C LEU A 44 18.27 11.69 8.47
N LYS A 45 17.83 11.67 9.74
CA LYS A 45 18.10 12.73 10.73
C LYS A 45 17.56 14.10 10.32
N ASN A 46 16.57 14.16 9.45
CA ASN A 46 15.87 15.38 9.08
C ASN A 46 14.68 15.61 10.03
N LYS A 47 14.09 16.80 10.00
CA LYS A 47 12.86 17.13 10.72
C LYS A 47 11.63 16.96 9.81
N SER A 48 10.58 16.34 10.33
CA SER A 48 9.31 16.16 9.63
C SER A 48 8.24 17.10 10.19
N LEU A 49 7.58 17.84 9.29
CA LEU A 49 6.45 18.70 9.61
C LEU A 49 5.24 18.23 8.79
N ILE A 50 4.12 17.95 9.46
CA ILE A 50 2.96 17.39 8.80
C ILE A 50 1.93 18.48 8.53
N PHE A 51 1.47 18.55 7.28
CA PHE A 51 0.32 19.35 6.90
C PHE A 51 -0.79 18.45 6.39
N TYR A 52 -2.04 18.74 6.72
CA TYR A 52 -3.18 17.98 6.22
C TYR A 52 -4.34 18.90 5.88
N ASN A 53 -5.14 18.50 4.89
CA ASN A 53 -6.38 19.20 4.55
C ASN A 53 -7.40 19.02 5.67
N LYS A 54 -7.61 20.07 6.50
CA LYS A 54 -8.53 19.99 7.65
C LYS A 54 -10.00 19.89 7.25
N SER A 55 -10.35 20.33 6.05
CA SER A 55 -11.71 20.36 5.52
C SER A 55 -12.14 19.05 4.84
N ASN A 56 -11.22 18.07 4.69
CA ASN A 56 -11.56 16.80 4.04
C ASN A 56 -12.46 15.94 4.92
N ALA A 57 -13.68 15.65 4.44
CA ALA A 57 -14.69 14.87 5.17
C ALA A 57 -14.27 13.42 5.49
N ASN A 58 -13.29 12.87 4.77
CA ASN A 58 -12.78 11.51 5.00
C ASN A 58 -11.78 11.43 6.15
N ASN A 59 -11.44 12.52 6.79
CA ASN A 59 -10.53 12.54 7.92
C ASN A 59 -11.08 11.73 9.11
N LYS A 60 -10.20 10.96 9.76
CA LYS A 60 -10.52 10.21 10.98
C LYS A 60 -9.71 10.77 12.15
N ASN A 61 -10.39 11.27 13.18
CA ASN A 61 -9.74 11.88 14.36
C ASN A 61 -8.68 10.99 15.01
N VAL A 62 -8.88 9.66 15.02
CA VAL A 62 -7.90 8.71 15.59
C VAL A 62 -6.59 8.70 14.78
N VAL A 63 -6.65 8.91 13.46
CA VAL A 63 -5.46 9.01 12.62
C VAL A 63 -4.77 10.36 12.83
N ILE A 64 -5.52 11.46 12.87
CA ILE A 64 -4.98 12.80 13.18
C ILE A 64 -4.26 12.77 14.56
N LYS A 65 -4.89 12.19 15.58
CA LYS A 65 -4.28 12.04 16.91
C LYS A 65 -2.98 11.22 16.86
N LYS A 66 -2.92 10.15 16.05
CA LYS A 66 -1.67 9.36 15.84
C LYS A 66 -0.53 10.23 15.30
N PHE A 67 -0.82 11.08 14.30
CA PHE A 67 0.18 11.99 13.74
C PHE A 67 0.60 13.07 14.75
N LYS A 68 -0.35 13.74 15.42
CA LYS A 68 -0.10 14.78 16.43
C LYS A 68 0.74 14.26 17.60
N LYS A 69 0.59 12.99 17.99
CA LYS A 69 1.39 12.37 19.06
C LYS A 69 2.87 12.25 18.67
N LYS A 70 3.19 12.17 17.38
CA LYS A 70 4.57 11.91 16.92
C LYS A 70 5.22 13.14 16.26
N PHE A 71 4.44 13.99 15.60
CA PHE A 71 4.94 15.09 14.78
C PHE A 71 4.19 16.38 15.06
N LYS A 72 4.86 17.53 14.82
CA LYS A 72 4.13 18.78 14.67
C LYS A 72 3.22 18.70 13.46
N THR A 73 1.91 18.74 13.70
CA THR A 73 0.86 18.51 12.71
C THR A 73 -0.08 19.70 12.63
N ILE A 74 -0.19 20.30 11.44
CA ILE A 74 -0.92 21.53 11.17
C ILE A 74 -2.02 21.24 10.16
N GLY A 75 -3.26 21.61 10.50
CA GLY A 75 -4.38 21.59 9.56
C GLY A 75 -4.38 22.85 8.70
N VAL A 76 -4.48 22.67 7.39
CA VAL A 76 -4.59 23.75 6.39
C VAL A 76 -5.84 23.56 5.55
N ASN A 77 -6.34 24.61 4.89
CA ASN A 77 -7.54 24.52 4.05
C ASN A 77 -7.23 23.82 2.71
N ASN A 78 -6.03 24.06 2.17
CA ASN A 78 -5.56 23.49 0.90
C ASN A 78 -4.03 23.40 0.89
N PHE A 79 -3.48 22.87 -0.20
CA PHE A 79 -2.03 22.68 -0.36
C PHE A 79 -1.26 24.03 -0.37
N SER A 80 -1.75 25.04 -1.07
CA SER A 80 -1.08 26.35 -1.20
C SER A 80 -0.93 27.08 0.14
N ALA A 81 -1.84 26.83 1.09
CA ALA A 81 -1.76 27.42 2.42
C ALA A 81 -0.51 26.98 3.22
N ILE A 82 0.25 25.96 2.75
CA ILE A 82 1.52 25.58 3.34
C ILE A 82 2.56 26.71 3.16
N GLU A 83 2.45 27.49 2.11
CA GLU A 83 3.45 28.49 1.74
C GLU A 83 3.63 29.57 2.82
N GLN A 84 2.58 29.92 3.58
CA GLN A 84 2.68 30.85 4.71
C GLN A 84 3.59 30.34 5.85
N TYR A 85 3.91 29.07 5.87
CA TYR A 85 4.74 28.43 6.90
C TYR A 85 6.20 28.20 6.48
N LEU A 86 6.54 28.43 5.20
CA LEU A 86 7.86 28.11 4.63
C LEU A 86 9.00 28.78 5.40
N TYR A 87 8.90 30.07 5.62
CA TYR A 87 9.90 30.86 6.31
C TYR A 87 9.96 30.48 7.80
N LYS A 88 8.81 30.53 8.50
CA LYS A 88 8.69 30.23 9.94
C LYS A 88 9.34 28.92 10.35
N TYR A 89 9.21 27.87 9.53
CA TYR A 89 9.73 26.54 9.83
C TYR A 89 10.96 26.15 8.99
N LYS A 90 11.52 27.08 8.22
CA LYS A 90 12.70 26.86 7.36
C LYS A 90 12.53 25.59 6.49
N ILE A 91 11.34 25.42 5.88
CA ILE A 91 11.00 24.25 5.05
C ILE A 91 11.87 24.25 3.82
N LYS A 92 12.52 23.11 3.49
CA LYS A 92 13.37 22.95 2.30
C LYS A 92 12.67 22.23 1.15
N TYR A 93 11.75 21.33 1.48
CA TYR A 93 10.98 20.55 0.50
C TYR A 93 9.56 20.32 1.01
N ILE A 94 8.61 20.24 0.08
CA ILE A 94 7.27 19.69 0.35
C ILE A 94 7.19 18.33 -0.33
N TYR A 95 6.90 17.30 0.43
CA TYR A 95 6.62 15.96 -0.07
C TYR A 95 5.11 15.70 -0.08
N THR A 96 4.60 15.18 -1.20
CA THR A 96 3.18 14.80 -1.33
C THR A 96 3.02 13.48 -2.06
N GLN A 97 2.09 12.65 -1.56
CA GLN A 97 1.61 11.46 -2.27
C GLN A 97 0.26 11.76 -2.90
N LYS A 98 0.14 11.49 -4.19
CA LYS A 98 -1.08 11.81 -4.96
C LYS A 98 -1.32 10.82 -6.10
N GLY A 99 -2.49 10.93 -6.74
CA GLY A 99 -2.83 10.08 -7.89
C GLY A 99 -1.84 10.20 -9.04
N GLY A 100 -1.26 11.37 -9.24
CA GLY A 100 -0.18 11.61 -10.18
C GLY A 100 -0.52 12.55 -11.33
N LYS A 101 -1.78 12.92 -11.55
CA LYS A 101 -2.15 13.97 -12.50
C LYS A 101 -1.60 15.32 -12.07
N LYS A 102 -1.31 16.19 -13.04
CA LYS A 102 -1.00 17.60 -12.80
C LYS A 102 -2.18 18.26 -12.11
N ASP A 103 -1.88 18.98 -11.06
CA ASP A 103 -2.85 19.74 -10.24
C ASP A 103 -2.13 20.87 -9.50
N THR A 104 -2.82 21.54 -8.62
CA THR A 104 -2.33 22.65 -7.82
C THR A 104 -1.47 22.24 -6.61
N TRP A 105 -1.15 20.93 -6.43
CA TRP A 105 -0.32 20.46 -5.32
C TRP A 105 1.18 20.51 -5.68
N VAL A 106 1.58 21.64 -6.24
CA VAL A 106 2.99 21.98 -6.51
C VAL A 106 3.16 23.45 -6.14
N SER A 107 4.18 23.74 -5.33
CA SER A 107 4.50 25.12 -4.96
C SER A 107 5.46 25.74 -5.98
N ASN A 108 5.25 26.99 -6.30
CA ASN A 108 6.19 27.80 -7.10
C ASN A 108 7.33 28.41 -6.25
N LYS A 109 7.19 28.39 -4.91
CA LYS A 109 8.15 28.99 -3.98
C LYS A 109 9.15 28.00 -3.42
N ILE A 110 8.83 26.67 -3.45
CA ILE A 110 9.67 25.63 -2.88
C ILE A 110 9.57 24.33 -3.67
N LYS A 111 10.64 23.55 -3.64
CA LYS A 111 10.74 22.26 -4.34
C LYS A 111 9.71 21.25 -3.83
N THR A 112 8.78 20.85 -4.70
CA THR A 112 7.77 19.85 -4.40
C THR A 112 8.21 18.47 -4.91
N LEU A 113 8.25 17.50 -4.01
CA LEU A 113 8.61 16.11 -4.26
C LEU A 113 7.32 15.30 -4.44
N VAL A 114 6.99 14.94 -5.68
CA VAL A 114 5.75 14.25 -6.04
C VAL A 114 5.97 12.75 -6.08
N HIS A 115 5.22 12.01 -5.25
CA HIS A 115 5.20 10.56 -5.22
C HIS A 115 3.85 10.07 -5.74
N TYR A 116 3.79 9.63 -7.01
CA TYR A 116 2.52 9.21 -7.59
C TYR A 116 2.25 7.72 -7.39
N VAL A 117 0.97 7.40 -7.23
CA VAL A 117 0.54 6.08 -6.79
C VAL A 117 -0.43 5.37 -7.75
N TYR A 118 -0.79 5.97 -8.88
CA TYR A 118 -1.62 5.34 -9.90
C TYR A 118 -1.02 5.49 -11.29
N PRO A 119 -1.36 4.61 -12.26
CA PRO A 119 -0.94 4.73 -13.64
C PRO A 119 -1.26 6.12 -14.21
N GLN A 120 -0.27 6.77 -14.82
CA GLN A 120 -0.40 8.11 -15.40
C GLN A 120 0.22 8.16 -16.80
N LYS A 121 -0.27 9.11 -17.62
CA LYS A 121 0.39 9.48 -18.88
C LYS A 121 1.73 10.16 -18.55
N LEU A 122 2.72 10.01 -19.42
CA LEU A 122 4.01 10.67 -19.24
C LEU A 122 3.93 12.20 -19.31
N SER A 123 2.91 12.75 -19.97
CA SER A 123 2.60 14.18 -19.98
C SER A 123 2.21 14.75 -18.59
N GLU A 124 1.87 13.89 -17.64
CA GLU A 124 1.50 14.28 -16.27
C GLU A 124 2.71 14.46 -15.34
N ILE A 125 3.95 14.24 -15.82
CA ILE A 125 5.17 14.46 -15.03
C ILE A 125 5.26 15.92 -14.60
N HIS A 126 5.41 16.19 -13.32
CA HIS A 126 5.46 17.54 -12.75
C HIS A 126 6.13 17.57 -11.36
N GLY A 127 6.29 18.78 -10.82
CA GLY A 127 7.00 19.02 -9.56
C GLY A 127 8.52 19.04 -9.76
N TYR A 128 9.26 19.25 -8.67
CA TYR A 128 10.73 19.25 -8.72
C TYR A 128 11.29 17.85 -8.96
N LYS A 129 10.70 16.83 -8.34
CA LYS A 129 10.97 15.43 -8.58
C LYS A 129 9.65 14.67 -8.62
N TYR A 130 9.57 13.71 -9.53
CA TYR A 130 8.40 12.88 -9.76
C TYR A 130 8.82 11.41 -9.72
N VAL A 131 8.31 10.64 -8.74
CA VAL A 131 8.67 9.22 -8.54
C VAL A 131 7.43 8.35 -8.44
N CYS A 132 7.53 7.08 -8.78
CA CYS A 132 6.43 6.12 -8.72
C CYS A 132 6.58 5.15 -7.53
N VAL A 133 5.42 4.61 -7.07
CA VAL A 133 5.37 3.78 -5.86
C VAL A 133 5.83 2.34 -6.08
N SER A 134 5.96 1.86 -7.34
CA SER A 134 6.23 0.45 -7.57
C SER A 134 6.95 0.17 -8.88
N SER A 135 7.64 -0.98 -8.93
CA SER A 135 8.26 -1.53 -10.13
C SER A 135 7.26 -1.76 -11.26
N TRP A 136 6.04 -2.18 -10.93
CA TRP A 136 4.96 -2.34 -11.89
C TRP A 136 4.59 -1.02 -12.59
N LEU A 137 4.49 0.09 -11.85
CA LEU A 137 4.28 1.42 -12.45
C LEU A 137 5.49 1.84 -13.28
N GLY A 138 6.70 1.64 -12.77
CA GLY A 138 7.94 1.96 -13.45
C GLY A 138 8.05 1.24 -14.80
N SER A 139 7.95 -0.09 -14.80
CA SER A 139 8.16 -0.91 -16.00
C SER A 139 7.01 -0.80 -17.01
N GLN A 140 5.76 -0.86 -16.55
CA GLN A 140 4.61 -0.91 -17.46
C GLN A 140 4.20 0.45 -18.04
N PHE A 141 4.51 1.56 -17.36
CA PHE A 141 3.99 2.89 -17.76
C PHE A 141 5.08 3.92 -18.04
N THR A 142 6.32 3.67 -17.66
CA THR A 142 7.39 4.69 -17.81
C THR A 142 8.69 4.12 -18.36
N ASN A 143 8.70 2.90 -18.83
CA ASN A 143 9.92 2.22 -19.31
C ASN A 143 11.09 2.34 -18.31
N ASN A 144 10.78 2.30 -17.02
CA ASN A 144 11.72 2.53 -15.91
C ASN A 144 12.43 3.91 -15.93
N LYS A 145 11.95 4.90 -16.69
CA LYS A 145 12.50 6.26 -16.72
C LYS A 145 12.21 7.04 -15.44
N ILE A 146 11.04 6.78 -14.82
CA ILE A 146 10.68 7.40 -13.54
C ILE A 146 11.25 6.58 -12.40
N PRO A 147 12.00 7.18 -11.47
CA PRO A 147 12.52 6.47 -10.30
C PRO A 147 11.43 5.83 -9.46
N ILE A 148 11.74 4.67 -8.88
CA ILE A 148 10.83 3.91 -8.03
C ILE A 148 11.17 4.17 -6.57
N LEU A 149 10.16 4.55 -5.78
CA LEU A 149 10.24 4.67 -4.33
C LEU A 149 9.14 3.82 -3.69
N PRO A 150 9.41 2.59 -3.28
CA PRO A 150 8.40 1.70 -2.72
C PRO A 150 7.96 2.14 -1.33
N TYR A 151 6.71 1.82 -0.95
CA TYR A 151 6.25 2.03 0.42
C TYR A 151 7.09 1.27 1.44
N ILE A 152 7.24 1.85 2.60
CA ILE A 152 7.94 1.21 3.73
C ILE A 152 7.02 0.15 4.35
N LEU A 153 7.56 -1.05 4.51
CA LEU A 153 6.94 -2.12 5.27
C LEU A 153 7.69 -2.31 6.60
N GLU A 154 7.09 -1.80 7.68
CA GLU A 154 7.63 -1.97 9.02
C GLU A 154 7.02 -3.21 9.68
N LEU A 155 7.72 -4.34 9.62
CA LEU A 155 7.26 -5.60 10.18
C LEU A 155 8.08 -6.00 11.39
N LYS A 156 7.47 -5.87 12.56
CA LYS A 156 7.99 -6.48 13.80
C LYS A 156 7.29 -7.82 13.98
N LYS A 157 8.06 -8.91 14.00
CA LYS A 157 7.55 -10.25 14.26
C LYS A 157 6.90 -10.32 15.65
N THR A 158 5.90 -11.19 15.79
CA THR A 158 5.28 -11.52 17.08
C THR A 158 4.86 -12.98 17.06
N HIS A 159 4.94 -13.65 18.22
CA HIS A 159 4.41 -14.99 18.39
C HIS A 159 2.96 -15.00 18.88
N LYS A 160 2.47 -13.85 19.37
CA LYS A 160 1.08 -13.68 19.83
C LYS A 160 0.12 -13.54 18.66
N ASN A 161 -1.12 -14.00 18.82
CA ASN A 161 -2.19 -13.93 17.83
C ASN A 161 -3.56 -13.72 18.48
N LEU A 162 -4.62 -13.61 17.69
CA LEU A 162 -5.99 -13.38 18.16
C LEU A 162 -6.82 -14.66 18.22
N ARG A 163 -6.28 -15.86 17.93
CA ARG A 163 -7.10 -17.09 17.85
C ARG A 163 -7.93 -17.34 19.09
N LYS A 164 -7.34 -17.27 20.29
CA LYS A 164 -8.06 -17.44 21.58
C LYS A 164 -9.17 -16.39 21.72
N LYS A 165 -8.85 -15.11 21.48
CA LYS A 165 -9.83 -14.00 21.56
C LYS A 165 -11.00 -14.16 20.59
N LEU A 166 -10.74 -14.71 19.41
CA LEU A 166 -11.75 -14.93 18.36
C LEU A 166 -12.40 -16.31 18.44
N LYS A 167 -12.12 -17.10 19.49
CA LYS A 167 -12.62 -18.47 19.68
C LYS A 167 -12.32 -19.40 18.50
N ILE A 168 -11.16 -19.23 17.87
CA ILE A 168 -10.70 -20.05 16.71
C ILE A 168 -9.84 -21.20 17.25
N LYS A 169 -10.25 -22.45 16.97
CA LYS A 169 -9.51 -23.65 17.39
C LYS A 169 -8.13 -23.72 16.71
N LYS A 170 -7.16 -24.37 17.38
CA LYS A 170 -5.76 -24.46 16.91
C LYS A 170 -5.63 -25.15 15.53
N ASN A 171 -6.46 -26.14 15.25
CA ASN A 171 -6.47 -26.89 13.99
C ASN A 171 -7.21 -26.18 12.84
N GLN A 172 -7.96 -25.11 13.09
CA GLN A 172 -8.65 -24.37 12.04
C GLN A 172 -7.68 -23.63 11.13
N ILE A 173 -7.96 -23.64 9.84
CA ILE A 173 -7.31 -22.80 8.84
C ILE A 173 -7.92 -21.39 8.95
N VAL A 174 -7.07 -20.38 8.99
CA VAL A 174 -7.50 -18.98 9.05
C VAL A 174 -6.98 -18.23 7.82
N ILE A 175 -7.90 -17.75 7.00
CA ILE A 175 -7.56 -16.94 5.84
C ILE A 175 -8.01 -15.51 6.10
N GLY A 176 -7.08 -14.56 5.97
CA GLY A 176 -7.31 -13.17 6.31
C GLY A 176 -7.34 -12.24 5.11
N CYS A 177 -7.94 -11.06 5.33
CA CYS A 177 -7.83 -9.92 4.43
C CYS A 177 -7.89 -8.63 5.25
N HIS A 178 -7.09 -7.62 4.86
CA HIS A 178 -7.28 -6.27 5.40
C HIS A 178 -7.03 -5.22 4.32
N GLY A 179 -7.59 -4.03 4.52
CA GLY A 179 -7.45 -2.94 3.57
C GLY A 179 -8.37 -1.77 3.87
N GLY A 180 -8.78 -1.04 2.86
CA GLY A 180 -9.88 -0.09 2.94
C GLY A 180 -11.24 -0.81 3.01
N GLU A 181 -12.25 -0.17 3.55
CA GLU A 181 -13.58 -0.76 3.79
C GLU A 181 -14.15 -1.48 2.55
N SER A 182 -13.94 -0.93 1.36
CA SER A 182 -14.39 -1.48 0.07
C SER A 182 -13.37 -2.39 -0.65
N SER A 183 -12.31 -2.85 0.04
CA SER A 183 -11.22 -3.58 -0.62
C SER A 183 -11.49 -5.08 -0.83
N PHE A 184 -12.70 -5.55 -0.56
CA PHE A 184 -13.13 -6.92 -0.89
C PHE A 184 -14.48 -6.85 -1.60
N ASP A 185 -14.46 -6.42 -2.88
CA ASP A 185 -15.63 -6.01 -3.66
C ASP A 185 -16.12 -7.05 -4.67
N LEU A 186 -15.44 -8.19 -4.81
CA LEU A 186 -15.83 -9.26 -5.74
C LEU A 186 -16.99 -10.10 -5.17
N LYS A 187 -18.19 -9.85 -5.66
CA LYS A 187 -19.42 -10.53 -5.21
C LYS A 187 -19.30 -12.05 -5.26
N PHE A 188 -18.83 -12.60 -6.38
CA PHE A 188 -18.63 -14.05 -6.52
C PHE A 188 -17.64 -14.62 -5.49
N ALA A 189 -16.63 -13.85 -5.08
CA ALA A 189 -15.69 -14.27 -4.04
C ALA A 189 -16.39 -14.28 -2.68
N GLN A 190 -17.16 -13.23 -2.34
CA GLN A 190 -17.95 -13.18 -1.12
C GLN A 190 -18.90 -14.38 -1.02
N ASP A 191 -19.58 -14.71 -2.12
CA ASP A 191 -20.54 -15.85 -2.19
C ASP A 191 -19.82 -17.20 -2.10
N THR A 192 -18.63 -17.32 -2.69
CA THR A 192 -17.78 -18.51 -2.53
C THR A 192 -17.43 -18.75 -1.07
N LEU A 193 -17.02 -17.70 -0.33
CA LEU A 193 -16.69 -17.83 1.09
C LEU A 193 -17.89 -18.24 1.93
N LYS A 194 -19.07 -17.64 1.68
CA LYS A 194 -20.32 -18.01 2.37
C LYS A 194 -20.68 -19.48 2.15
N ASN A 195 -20.57 -19.96 0.91
CA ASN A 195 -20.86 -21.35 0.58
C ASN A 195 -19.84 -22.31 1.19
N LEU A 196 -18.57 -21.95 1.15
CA LEU A 196 -17.50 -22.79 1.67
C LEU A 196 -17.61 -23.01 3.19
N VAL A 197 -17.89 -21.96 3.97
CA VAL A 197 -18.04 -22.13 5.44
C VAL A 197 -19.26 -22.93 5.84
N ARG A 198 -20.26 -23.08 4.97
CA ARG A 198 -21.39 -24.00 5.19
C ARG A 198 -20.97 -25.46 5.01
N LYS A 199 -20.11 -25.74 4.01
CA LYS A 199 -19.69 -27.10 3.63
C LYS A 199 -18.47 -27.59 4.41
N LYS A 200 -17.48 -26.73 4.67
CA LYS A 200 -16.18 -27.05 5.29
C LYS A 200 -16.09 -26.44 6.69
N THR A 201 -15.95 -27.27 7.72
CA THR A 201 -16.01 -26.85 9.13
C THR A 201 -14.70 -26.35 9.71
N ASN A 202 -13.55 -26.68 9.08
CA ASN A 202 -12.21 -26.38 9.60
C ASN A 202 -11.58 -25.09 9.02
N ILE A 203 -12.36 -24.23 8.31
CA ILE A 203 -11.90 -22.96 7.75
C ILE A 203 -12.62 -21.77 8.36
N THR A 204 -11.89 -20.70 8.63
CA THR A 204 -12.39 -19.42 9.17
C THR A 204 -11.79 -18.28 8.37
N PHE A 205 -12.60 -17.28 8.04
CA PHE A 205 -12.14 -16.06 7.40
C PHE A 205 -12.16 -14.90 8.40
N VAL A 206 -11.11 -14.07 8.40
CA VAL A 206 -11.01 -12.91 9.29
C VAL A 206 -10.68 -11.67 8.46
N PHE A 207 -11.56 -10.69 8.51
CA PHE A 207 -11.47 -9.43 7.79
C PHE A 207 -11.19 -8.28 8.76
N LEU A 208 -10.18 -7.46 8.46
CA LEU A 208 -9.87 -6.26 9.24
C LEU A 208 -10.11 -5.01 8.39
N ASN A 209 -11.01 -4.12 8.85
CA ASN A 209 -11.40 -2.90 8.15
C ASN A 209 -12.01 -3.17 6.75
N ILE A 210 -12.82 -4.21 6.62
CA ILE A 210 -13.57 -4.54 5.40
C ILE A 210 -15.06 -4.51 5.73
N ASN A 211 -15.86 -3.95 4.82
CA ASN A 211 -17.32 -3.90 4.95
C ASN A 211 -17.91 -5.31 5.09
N LYS A 212 -18.84 -5.46 6.01
CA LYS A 212 -19.54 -6.72 6.24
C LYS A 212 -20.39 -7.06 5.01
N PHE A 213 -20.25 -8.28 4.49
CA PHE A 213 -21.05 -8.79 3.38
C PHE A 213 -21.93 -10.00 3.78
N CYS A 214 -21.82 -10.50 5.01
CA CYS A 214 -22.67 -11.52 5.58
C CYS A 214 -22.55 -11.59 7.11
N LYS A 215 -23.44 -12.37 7.74
CA LYS A 215 -23.36 -12.74 9.17
C LYS A 215 -23.13 -14.26 9.25
N HIS A 216 -21.96 -14.68 9.72
CA HIS A 216 -21.65 -16.10 9.95
C HIS A 216 -20.51 -16.21 10.99
N ARG A 217 -20.59 -17.22 11.92
CA ARG A 217 -19.62 -17.38 13.02
C ARG A 217 -18.17 -17.58 12.58
N ARG A 218 -17.94 -18.07 11.36
CA ARG A 218 -16.61 -18.33 10.77
C ARG A 218 -16.23 -17.34 9.66
N ILE A 219 -16.97 -16.24 9.51
CA ILE A 219 -16.59 -15.07 8.72
C ILE A 219 -16.63 -13.88 9.65
N ILE A 220 -15.47 -13.52 10.18
CA ILE A 220 -15.33 -12.57 11.28
C ILE A 220 -14.87 -11.23 10.72
N PHE A 221 -15.55 -10.15 11.08
CA PHE A 221 -15.22 -8.79 10.70
C PHE A 221 -14.76 -8.00 11.91
N LEU A 222 -13.52 -7.48 11.84
CA LEU A 222 -12.89 -6.64 12.85
C LEU A 222 -12.91 -5.18 12.38
N LYS A 223 -13.13 -4.26 13.32
CA LYS A 223 -13.10 -2.80 13.04
C LYS A 223 -11.70 -2.36 12.63
N GLY A 224 -11.61 -1.33 11.77
CA GLY A 224 -10.36 -0.67 11.41
C GLY A 224 -9.61 -0.14 12.64
N THR A 225 -8.29 -0.17 12.58
CA THR A 225 -7.45 0.24 13.70
C THR A 225 -6.18 0.96 13.24
N SER A 226 -5.74 1.96 14.00
CA SER A 226 -4.41 2.56 13.91
C SER A 226 -3.39 1.89 14.84
N ASN A 227 -3.79 0.89 15.63
CA ASN A 227 -2.93 0.18 16.56
C ASN A 227 -2.11 -0.89 15.81
N GLU A 228 -0.83 -0.62 15.61
CA GLU A 228 0.11 -1.49 14.91
C GLU A 228 0.31 -2.85 15.62
N THR A 229 0.19 -2.87 16.95
CA THR A 229 0.27 -4.14 17.70
C THR A 229 -0.93 -5.02 17.39
N PHE A 230 -2.14 -4.48 17.40
CA PHE A 230 -3.33 -5.23 17.04
C PHE A 230 -3.27 -5.74 15.59
N LYS A 231 -2.83 -4.91 14.65
CA LYS A 231 -2.64 -5.33 13.25
C LYS A 231 -1.65 -6.50 13.13
N ARG A 232 -0.54 -6.47 13.87
CA ARG A 232 0.42 -7.59 13.90
C ARG A 232 -0.19 -8.88 14.48
N LEU A 233 -0.98 -8.79 15.55
CA LEU A 233 -1.70 -9.93 16.09
C LEU A 233 -2.69 -10.50 15.06
N PHE A 234 -3.41 -9.65 14.34
CA PHE A 234 -4.29 -10.07 13.25
C PHE A 234 -3.52 -10.80 12.14
N LEU A 235 -2.44 -10.22 11.62
CA LEU A 235 -1.61 -10.86 10.58
C LEU A 235 -1.08 -12.22 11.04
N ASN A 236 -0.64 -12.33 12.30
CA ASN A 236 -0.13 -13.58 12.85
C ASN A 236 -1.23 -14.63 13.16
N THR A 237 -2.50 -14.21 13.21
CA THR A 237 -3.65 -15.10 13.35
C THR A 237 -3.91 -15.91 12.08
N CYS A 238 -3.62 -15.33 10.91
CA CYS A 238 -3.94 -15.87 9.61
C CYS A 238 -2.87 -16.84 9.10
N ASP A 239 -3.27 -17.89 8.40
CA ASP A 239 -2.38 -18.85 7.72
C ASP A 239 -2.08 -18.40 6.28
N ALA A 240 -3.02 -17.73 5.62
CA ALA A 240 -2.88 -17.15 4.27
C ALA A 240 -3.70 -15.86 4.14
N MET A 241 -3.50 -15.14 3.05
CA MET A 241 -4.32 -14.00 2.65
C MET A 241 -5.22 -14.36 1.47
N ILE A 242 -6.48 -13.92 1.51
CA ILE A 242 -7.32 -13.81 0.33
C ILE A 242 -7.41 -12.34 -0.10
N TYR A 243 -7.13 -12.08 -1.37
CA TYR A 243 -7.21 -10.75 -1.95
C TYR A 243 -8.30 -10.71 -3.03
N GLY A 244 -9.37 -9.94 -2.78
CA GLY A 244 -10.59 -9.93 -3.62
C GLY A 244 -11.05 -8.53 -4.01
N ARG A 245 -10.13 -7.67 -4.48
CA ARG A 245 -10.42 -6.31 -4.96
C ARG A 245 -10.30 -6.24 -6.48
N SER A 246 -11.37 -5.81 -7.16
CA SER A 246 -11.38 -5.70 -8.62
C SER A 246 -10.34 -4.72 -9.18
N LEU A 247 -10.18 -3.58 -8.53
CA LEU A 247 -9.18 -2.57 -8.91
C LEU A 247 -7.73 -3.09 -8.79
N GLY A 248 -7.46 -3.98 -7.83
CA GLY A 248 -6.10 -4.38 -7.51
C GLY A 248 -5.32 -3.32 -6.73
N GLU A 249 -4.00 -3.36 -6.79
CA GLU A 249 -3.12 -2.47 -6.03
C GLU A 249 -1.98 -1.93 -6.89
N SER A 250 -1.65 -0.66 -6.69
CA SER A 250 -0.48 -0.03 -7.29
C SER A 250 0.82 -0.27 -6.52
N PHE A 251 0.73 -0.78 -5.28
CA PHE A 251 1.83 -1.33 -4.48
C PHE A 251 1.39 -2.58 -3.73
N GLY A 252 0.29 -2.50 -2.95
CA GLY A 252 -0.27 -3.62 -2.18
C GLY A 252 0.36 -3.79 -0.80
N MET A 253 0.27 -2.77 0.06
CA MET A 253 0.80 -2.85 1.43
C MET A 253 0.29 -4.07 2.20
N ALA A 254 -1.01 -4.36 2.11
CA ALA A 254 -1.60 -5.51 2.78
C ALA A 254 -1.00 -6.83 2.30
N CYS A 255 -0.85 -7.01 0.98
CA CYS A 255 -0.19 -8.19 0.41
C CYS A 255 1.28 -8.28 0.86
N GLY A 256 1.99 -7.14 0.88
CA GLY A 256 3.37 -7.07 1.35
C GLY A 256 3.53 -7.45 2.82
N GLU A 257 2.61 -7.02 3.68
CA GLU A 257 2.61 -7.37 5.11
C GLU A 257 2.40 -8.88 5.32
N PHE A 258 1.46 -9.51 4.61
CA PHE A 258 1.27 -10.96 4.64
C PHE A 258 2.47 -11.71 4.05
N ALA A 259 2.94 -11.30 2.88
CA ALA A 259 4.08 -11.92 2.20
C ALA A 259 5.37 -11.85 3.03
N SER A 260 5.60 -10.75 3.75
CA SER A 260 6.79 -10.60 4.62
C SER A 260 6.72 -11.49 5.86
N LEU A 261 5.55 -11.97 6.23
CA LEU A 261 5.36 -13.02 7.24
C LEU A 261 5.32 -14.43 6.61
N ASN A 262 5.80 -14.57 5.38
CA ASN A 262 5.85 -15.83 4.63
C ASN A 262 4.48 -16.49 4.42
N LYS A 263 3.42 -15.70 4.26
CA LYS A 263 2.06 -16.20 4.04
C LYS A 263 1.69 -16.17 2.56
N LEU A 264 0.98 -17.21 2.09
CA LEU A 264 0.47 -17.31 0.73
C LEU A 264 -0.55 -16.22 0.45
N ILE A 265 -0.50 -15.65 -0.75
CA ILE A 265 -1.49 -14.71 -1.25
C ILE A 265 -2.39 -15.40 -2.27
N ILE A 266 -3.69 -15.48 -1.99
CA ILE A 266 -4.70 -15.99 -2.92
C ILE A 266 -5.33 -14.77 -3.59
N SER A 267 -4.96 -14.48 -4.85
CA SER A 267 -5.30 -13.23 -5.53
C SER A 267 -6.22 -13.44 -6.73
N TYR A 268 -7.08 -12.45 -6.99
CA TYR A 268 -7.88 -12.44 -8.21
C TYR A 268 -7.00 -12.13 -9.44
N LYS A 269 -7.17 -12.92 -10.51
CA LYS A 269 -6.35 -12.83 -11.73
C LYS A 269 -6.58 -11.55 -12.53
N TYR A 270 -7.81 -11.07 -12.61
CA TYR A 270 -8.19 -9.93 -13.45
C TYR A 270 -8.27 -8.62 -12.69
N ASN A 271 -7.35 -8.42 -11.72
CA ASN A 271 -7.15 -7.11 -11.11
C ASN A 271 -6.66 -6.12 -12.17
N ARG A 272 -7.20 -4.91 -12.16
CA ARG A 272 -6.78 -3.84 -13.06
C ARG A 272 -5.34 -3.38 -12.77
N HIS A 273 -4.98 -3.22 -11.49
CA HIS A 273 -3.62 -2.90 -11.03
C HIS A 273 -2.99 -4.15 -10.41
N ARG A 274 -1.80 -4.53 -10.88
CA ARG A 274 -1.21 -5.84 -10.57
C ARG A 274 0.11 -5.76 -9.80
N SER A 275 0.46 -4.61 -9.25
CA SER A 275 1.73 -4.43 -8.54
C SER A 275 1.91 -5.40 -7.36
N HIS A 276 0.81 -5.72 -6.65
CA HIS A 276 0.85 -6.62 -5.48
C HIS A 276 1.35 -8.03 -5.77
N ILE A 277 1.23 -8.50 -7.01
CA ILE A 277 1.76 -9.80 -7.45
C ILE A 277 3.10 -9.66 -8.21
N ASP A 278 3.38 -8.48 -8.78
CA ASP A 278 4.65 -8.18 -9.43
C ASP A 278 5.84 -8.23 -8.43
N TYR A 279 5.61 -7.89 -7.18
CA TYR A 279 6.59 -8.01 -6.09
C TYR A 279 6.86 -9.46 -5.64
N LEU A 280 6.03 -10.42 -6.06
CA LEU A 280 6.09 -11.81 -5.62
C LEU A 280 6.59 -12.72 -6.75
N SER A 281 7.36 -13.76 -6.40
CA SER A 281 7.58 -14.87 -7.32
C SER A 281 6.28 -15.68 -7.48
N LYS A 282 6.12 -16.35 -8.63
CA LYS A 282 4.92 -17.15 -8.96
C LYS A 282 4.57 -18.23 -7.91
N THR A 283 5.47 -18.57 -7.02
CA THR A 283 5.25 -19.57 -5.99
C THR A 283 4.75 -19.01 -4.67
N ARG A 284 4.63 -17.68 -4.56
CA ARG A 284 4.14 -17.02 -3.36
C ARG A 284 2.71 -16.52 -3.47
N TYR A 285 2.08 -16.74 -4.62
CA TYR A 285 0.67 -16.46 -4.80
C TYR A 285 0.01 -17.52 -5.69
N ILE A 286 -1.31 -17.66 -5.50
CA ILE A 286 -2.18 -18.46 -6.35
C ILE A 286 -3.25 -17.53 -6.89
N GLU A 287 -3.50 -17.60 -8.21
CA GLU A 287 -4.54 -16.79 -8.84
C GLU A 287 -5.83 -17.58 -8.99
N TYR A 288 -6.94 -16.95 -8.58
CA TYR A 288 -8.28 -17.40 -8.94
C TYR A 288 -8.91 -16.45 -9.95
N TYR A 289 -9.75 -16.99 -10.83
CA TYR A 289 -10.39 -16.22 -11.90
C TYR A 289 -11.92 -16.44 -11.97
N SER A 290 -12.46 -17.35 -11.16
CA SER A 290 -13.89 -17.68 -11.10
C SER A 290 -14.31 -18.18 -9.72
N LYS A 291 -15.63 -18.29 -9.49
CA LYS A 291 -16.22 -18.91 -8.30
C LYS A 291 -15.69 -20.35 -8.10
N LYS A 292 -15.70 -21.17 -9.17
CA LYS A 292 -15.20 -22.56 -9.15
C LYS A 292 -13.71 -22.62 -8.82
N SER A 293 -12.88 -21.80 -9.47
CA SER A 293 -11.42 -21.82 -9.21
C SER A 293 -11.10 -21.38 -7.77
N LEU A 294 -11.78 -20.35 -7.23
CA LEU A 294 -11.60 -19.93 -5.85
C LEU A 294 -12.06 -21.03 -4.87
N PHE A 295 -13.21 -21.63 -5.12
CA PHE A 295 -13.71 -22.73 -4.29
C PHE A 295 -12.70 -23.87 -4.22
N ASN A 296 -12.18 -24.34 -5.36
CA ASN A 296 -11.21 -25.42 -5.41
C ASN A 296 -9.91 -25.10 -4.66
N ILE A 297 -9.36 -23.88 -4.83
CA ILE A 297 -8.16 -23.43 -4.10
C ILE A 297 -8.41 -23.48 -2.59
N LEU A 298 -9.51 -22.90 -2.13
CA LEU A 298 -9.81 -22.82 -0.69
C LEU A 298 -10.19 -24.19 -0.09
N ASN A 299 -10.88 -25.03 -0.86
CA ASN A 299 -11.26 -26.36 -0.42
C ASN A 299 -10.05 -27.27 -0.23
N ASN A 300 -9.07 -27.16 -1.12
CA ASN A 300 -7.85 -27.99 -1.09
C ASN A 300 -6.71 -27.30 -0.32
N PHE A 301 -6.92 -26.11 0.24
CA PHE A 301 -5.88 -25.37 0.96
C PHE A 301 -5.42 -26.14 2.20
N ASN A 302 -4.11 -26.37 2.28
CA ASN A 302 -3.44 -26.92 3.45
C ASN A 302 -2.38 -25.93 3.97
N LYS A 303 -2.46 -25.57 5.24
CA LYS A 303 -1.50 -24.64 5.88
C LYS A 303 -0.07 -25.18 5.96
N ASN A 304 0.12 -26.48 5.82
CA ASN A 304 1.42 -27.14 5.85
C ASN A 304 2.08 -27.27 4.46
N ASP A 305 1.41 -26.79 3.40
CA ASP A 305 1.98 -26.82 2.05
C ASP A 305 3.29 -26.01 2.01
N LYS A 306 4.39 -26.71 1.74
CA LYS A 306 5.75 -26.16 1.67
C LYS A 306 6.01 -25.26 0.44
N LEU A 307 4.99 -24.93 -0.33
CA LEU A 307 5.06 -24.08 -1.54
C LEU A 307 5.70 -22.70 -1.29
N LEU A 308 5.95 -22.35 -0.03
CA LEU A 308 6.34 -21.02 0.39
C LEU A 308 7.79 -20.85 0.82
N SER A 309 8.60 -21.93 0.89
CA SER A 309 9.80 -21.86 1.74
C SER A 309 11.00 -21.10 1.17
N ASN A 310 11.23 -21.01 -0.18
CA ASN A 310 12.55 -20.54 -0.66
C ASN A 310 12.56 -19.62 -1.88
N LYS A 311 11.49 -18.84 -2.19
CA LYS A 311 11.48 -18.05 -3.42
C LYS A 311 11.27 -16.54 -3.21
N LYS A 312 11.84 -15.78 -4.13
CA LYS A 312 12.02 -14.31 -4.13
C LYS A 312 10.77 -13.54 -3.72
N ASN A 313 10.89 -12.79 -2.63
CA ASN A 313 9.88 -11.88 -2.11
C ASN A 313 10.46 -10.47 -2.06
N ASN A 314 10.20 -9.67 -3.10
CA ASN A 314 10.74 -8.31 -3.21
C ASN A 314 10.18 -7.34 -2.16
N TYR A 315 9.07 -7.68 -1.49
CA TYR A 315 8.59 -6.87 -0.37
C TYR A 315 9.57 -6.84 0.82
N LEU A 316 10.45 -7.84 0.94
CA LEU A 316 11.51 -7.83 1.96
C LEU A 316 12.54 -6.71 1.74
N LEU A 317 12.65 -6.18 0.52
CA LEU A 317 13.49 -5.02 0.20
C LEU A 317 12.86 -3.69 0.62
N CYS A 318 11.57 -3.69 0.99
CA CYS A 318 10.83 -2.50 1.38
C CYS A 318 11.00 -2.13 2.87
N GLN A 319 12.15 -2.50 3.46
CA GLN A 319 12.47 -2.18 4.85
C GLN A 319 12.84 -0.70 5.04
N PRO A 320 12.60 -0.13 6.22
CA PRO A 320 12.74 1.32 6.44
C PRO A 320 14.08 1.90 6.01
N LYS A 321 15.19 1.28 6.40
CA LYS A 321 16.55 1.80 6.08
C LYS A 321 16.79 1.80 4.57
N ALA A 322 16.45 0.70 3.88
CA ALA A 322 16.65 0.58 2.44
C ALA A 322 15.79 1.60 1.66
N VAL A 323 14.50 1.70 2.00
CA VAL A 323 13.61 2.65 1.33
C VAL A 323 14.02 4.10 1.57
N MET A 324 14.47 4.46 2.78
CA MET A 324 14.91 5.83 3.06
C MET A 324 16.24 6.18 2.39
N GLN A 325 17.11 5.21 2.10
CA GLN A 325 18.28 5.45 1.23
C GLN A 325 17.85 5.74 -0.21
N ILE A 326 16.83 5.02 -0.73
CA ILE A 326 16.24 5.35 -2.03
C ILE A 326 15.63 6.75 -1.99
N PHE A 327 14.83 7.09 -0.97
CA PHE A 327 14.25 8.42 -0.77
C PHE A 327 15.32 9.51 -0.83
N LYS A 328 16.42 9.35 -0.08
CA LYS A 328 17.55 10.29 -0.08
C LYS A 328 18.15 10.43 -1.48
N LYS A 329 18.39 9.30 -2.17
CA LYS A 329 18.96 9.28 -3.52
C LYS A 329 18.07 10.02 -4.51
N VAL A 330 16.80 9.63 -4.65
CA VAL A 330 15.93 10.11 -5.73
C VAL A 330 15.33 11.49 -5.48
N PHE A 331 15.13 11.89 -4.22
CA PHE A 331 14.49 13.15 -3.89
C PHE A 331 15.46 14.24 -3.45
N LEU A 332 16.51 13.88 -2.71
CA LEU A 332 17.35 14.89 -2.06
C LEU A 332 18.72 15.07 -2.76
N ASN A 333 19.30 14.00 -3.31
CA ASN A 333 20.65 14.04 -3.88
C ASN A 333 20.65 14.07 -5.40
N ASP A 334 19.64 13.49 -6.06
CA ASP A 334 19.59 13.41 -7.52
C ASP A 334 19.27 14.78 -8.12
N LYS A 335 20.16 15.30 -8.96
CA LYS A 335 19.97 16.54 -9.73
C LYS A 335 19.50 16.27 -11.17
N SER A 336 19.44 15.00 -11.60
CA SER A 336 19.06 14.64 -12.97
C SER A 336 17.61 14.99 -13.29
N HIS A 337 17.35 15.36 -14.52
CA HIS A 337 16.01 15.50 -15.08
C HIS A 337 15.66 14.23 -15.87
N VAL A 338 14.41 13.81 -15.79
CA VAL A 338 13.92 12.66 -16.56
C VAL A 338 13.83 13.06 -18.02
N LYS A 339 14.57 12.35 -18.89
CA LYS A 339 14.48 12.49 -20.35
C LYS A 339 13.53 11.43 -20.88
N ILE A 340 12.45 11.85 -21.53
CA ILE A 340 11.42 10.99 -22.13
C ILE A 340 11.64 10.92 -23.63
N SER A 341 11.66 9.71 -24.18
CA SER A 341 11.77 9.43 -25.61
C SER A 341 10.43 9.00 -26.20
N ILE A 342 10.33 8.93 -27.52
CA ILE A 342 9.15 8.42 -28.23
C ILE A 342 8.82 6.97 -27.83
N VAL A 343 9.85 6.14 -27.62
CA VAL A 343 9.71 4.74 -27.18
C VAL A 343 9.02 4.67 -25.80
N ASP A 344 9.28 5.62 -24.90
CA ASP A 344 8.68 5.65 -23.58
C ASP A 344 7.16 5.92 -23.66
N TYR A 345 6.71 6.73 -24.64
CA TYR A 345 5.28 6.93 -24.93
C TYR A 345 4.59 5.66 -25.45
N PHE A 346 5.27 4.86 -26.31
CA PHE A 346 4.75 3.58 -26.76
C PHE A 346 4.60 2.59 -25.60
N VAL A 347 5.60 2.50 -24.71
CA VAL A 347 5.53 1.66 -23.51
C VAL A 347 4.38 2.12 -22.60
N ASN A 348 4.22 3.43 -22.40
CA ASN A 348 3.13 4.01 -21.62
C ASN A 348 1.76 3.61 -22.18
N TYR A 349 1.56 3.75 -23.50
CA TYR A 349 0.31 3.38 -24.17
C TYR A 349 0.01 1.88 -24.07
N ALA A 350 1.00 1.03 -24.34
CA ALA A 350 0.89 -0.42 -24.18
C ALA A 350 0.52 -0.84 -22.75
N GLY A 351 1.06 -0.14 -21.75
CA GLY A 351 0.70 -0.32 -20.34
C GLY A 351 -0.78 -0.09 -20.07
N PHE A 352 -1.37 0.96 -20.64
CA PHE A 352 -2.81 1.24 -20.54
C PHE A 352 -3.66 0.20 -21.26
N ILE A 353 -3.26 -0.26 -22.46
CA ILE A 353 -3.95 -1.33 -23.17
C ILE A 353 -4.00 -2.59 -22.31
N LYS A 354 -2.85 -3.02 -21.77
CA LYS A 354 -2.76 -4.20 -20.91
C LYS A 354 -3.60 -4.07 -19.65
N MET A 355 -3.58 -2.91 -19.01
CA MET A 355 -4.42 -2.62 -17.84
C MET A 355 -5.92 -2.69 -18.17
N ASN A 356 -6.32 -2.15 -19.35
CA ASN A 356 -7.72 -2.20 -19.80
C ASN A 356 -8.15 -3.62 -20.18
N TYR A 357 -7.26 -4.46 -20.74
CA TYR A 357 -7.56 -5.87 -20.96
C TYR A 357 -8.02 -6.58 -19.68
N TYR A 358 -7.30 -6.41 -18.56
CA TYR A 358 -7.72 -6.99 -17.28
C TYR A 358 -9.06 -6.44 -16.79
N TYR A 359 -9.29 -5.14 -16.98
CA TYR A 359 -10.57 -4.51 -16.62
C TYR A 359 -11.75 -5.08 -17.45
N VAL A 360 -11.58 -5.23 -18.76
CA VAL A 360 -12.61 -5.82 -19.65
C VAL A 360 -12.89 -7.28 -19.26
N ARG A 361 -11.85 -8.08 -19.03
CA ARG A 361 -12.00 -9.46 -18.57
C ARG A 361 -12.76 -9.56 -17.25
N HIS A 362 -12.51 -8.65 -16.31
CA HIS A 362 -13.28 -8.57 -15.08
C HIS A 362 -14.74 -8.21 -15.34
N LYS A 363 -15.02 -7.23 -16.20
CA LYS A 363 -16.39 -6.82 -16.54
C LYS A 363 -17.20 -7.93 -17.17
N ILE A 364 -16.63 -8.62 -18.16
CA ILE A 364 -17.27 -9.77 -18.83
C ILE A 364 -17.61 -10.85 -17.80
N TYR A 365 -16.64 -11.25 -16.97
CA TYR A 365 -16.90 -12.28 -15.97
C TYR A 365 -17.96 -11.84 -14.94
N ASN A 366 -17.93 -10.60 -14.49
CA ASN A 366 -18.91 -10.10 -13.52
C ASN A 366 -20.32 -9.99 -14.06
N GLN A 367 -20.48 -9.64 -15.36
CA GLN A 367 -21.78 -9.67 -16.06
C GLN A 367 -22.30 -11.10 -16.20
N TYR A 368 -21.44 -12.02 -16.67
CA TYR A 368 -21.76 -13.44 -16.74
C TYR A 368 -22.20 -13.99 -15.38
N TYR A 369 -21.45 -13.70 -14.33
CA TYR A 369 -21.77 -14.14 -12.98
C TYR A 369 -23.14 -13.63 -12.49
N LYS A 370 -23.43 -12.35 -12.71
CA LYS A 370 -24.74 -11.77 -12.35
C LYS A 370 -25.89 -12.43 -13.10
N PHE A 371 -25.73 -12.67 -14.40
CA PHE A 371 -26.76 -13.30 -15.24
C PHE A 371 -27.08 -14.71 -14.75
N PHE A 372 -26.10 -15.51 -14.45
CA PHE A 372 -26.33 -16.90 -13.99
C PHE A 372 -26.85 -16.97 -12.55
N GLU A 373 -26.39 -16.12 -11.65
CA GLU A 373 -26.94 -16.07 -10.28
C GLU A 373 -28.42 -15.64 -10.25
N SER A 374 -28.85 -14.73 -11.15
CA SER A 374 -30.24 -14.29 -11.22
C SER A 374 -31.18 -15.37 -11.80
N LYS A 375 -30.66 -16.40 -12.48
CA LYS A 375 -31.46 -17.50 -13.03
C LYS A 375 -31.56 -18.72 -12.12
N PHE A 376 -30.68 -18.84 -11.10
CA PHE A 376 -30.60 -20.02 -10.23
C PHE A 376 -30.64 -19.65 -8.72
N SER A 377 -31.02 -18.43 -8.36
CA SER A 377 -31.40 -17.99 -7.03
C SER A 377 -32.94 -17.93 -6.90
#